data_7f8d2658eeca4fbc482dfa711580063c
#
_entry.id   7f8d2658eeca4fbc482dfa711580063c
#
_cell.length_a   1.000
_cell.length_b   1.000
_cell.length_c   1.000
_cell.angle_alpha   90.00
_cell.angle_beta   90.00
_cell.angle_gamma   90.00
#
_symmetry.space_group_name_H-M   'P 1'
#
loop_
_entity.id
_entity.type
_entity.pdbx_description
1 polymer ?
#
loop_
_entity_poly.entity_id
_entity_poly.type
_entity_poly.pdbx_seq_one_letter_code
_entity_poly.pdbx_strand_id
1 'polypeptide(L)'
;LISGSEQYLAYQRNTVDAGMTGVSGVKSRKLYQVMNTLTVTNHGDIEFIVVANDKWLSSLTQKQRDAIAEASKVAEKAVRDDMANIEAGAYKEAKENGMNIVNLSSSEVSALKKASSSVIDDYISRTGGSGGVGDQLVKAANKL
;
A
#
# COMPACT_ATOMS: atom_id res chain seq x y z
N LEU A 1 12.52 -1.49 9.34
CA LEU A 1 11.59 -0.60 8.64
C LEU A 1 12.36 0.58 8.10
N ILE A 2 12.23 0.89 6.80
CA ILE A 2 12.89 2.01 6.13
C ILE A 2 11.80 2.92 5.56
N SER A 3 11.99 4.23 5.69
CA SER A 3 11.08 5.22 5.10
C SER A 3 11.03 5.07 3.58
N GLY A 4 9.86 5.26 2.98
CA GLY A 4 9.71 5.24 1.52
C GLY A 4 10.63 6.21 0.79
N SER A 5 10.93 7.38 1.37
CA SER A 5 11.86 8.36 0.83
C SER A 5 13.33 7.89 0.85
N GLU A 6 13.68 6.96 1.72
CA GLU A 6 15.04 6.41 1.87
C GLU A 6 15.24 5.10 1.10
N GLN A 7 14.16 4.53 0.58
CA GLN A 7 14.15 3.20 -0.05
C GLN A 7 15.11 3.12 -1.25
N TYR A 8 15.09 4.14 -2.12
CA TYR A 8 15.98 4.20 -3.27
C TYR A 8 17.46 4.11 -2.87
N LEU A 9 17.88 4.92 -1.89
CA LEU A 9 19.25 4.93 -1.40
C LEU A 9 19.63 3.63 -0.68
N ALA A 10 18.68 3.01 0.02
CA ALA A 10 18.92 1.74 0.70
C ALA A 10 19.24 0.62 -0.31
N TYR A 11 18.51 0.55 -1.44
CA TYR A 11 18.82 -0.38 -2.52
C TYR A 11 20.12 -0.02 -3.23
N GLN A 12 20.32 1.25 -3.59
CA GLN A 12 21.53 1.71 -4.28
C GLN A 12 22.81 1.41 -3.51
N ARG A 13 22.76 1.48 -2.18
CA ARG A 13 23.89 1.23 -1.28
C ARG A 13 24.00 -0.23 -0.83
N ASN A 14 23.13 -1.11 -1.33
CA ASN A 14 23.03 -2.50 -0.89
C ASN A 14 22.88 -2.65 0.64
N THR A 15 22.18 -1.69 1.29
CA THR A 15 21.83 -1.78 2.71
C THR A 15 20.74 -2.83 2.92
N VAL A 16 19.90 -3.03 1.90
CA VAL A 16 18.90 -4.09 1.82
C VAL A 16 18.87 -4.66 0.40
N ASP A 17 18.62 -5.96 0.30
CA ASP A 17 18.60 -6.69 -0.98
C ASP A 17 17.21 -6.76 -1.60
N ALA A 18 16.16 -6.62 -0.78
CA ALA A 18 14.76 -6.66 -1.20
C ALA A 18 13.89 -5.78 -0.30
N GLY A 19 12.69 -5.45 -0.77
CA GLY A 19 11.73 -4.71 0.03
C GLY A 19 10.33 -4.75 -0.57
N MET A 20 9.37 -4.28 0.21
CA MET A 20 7.96 -4.21 -0.18
C MET A 20 7.53 -2.76 -0.35
N THR A 21 6.74 -2.50 -1.37
CA THR A 21 6.13 -1.20 -1.62
C THR A 21 4.90 -1.36 -2.52
N GLY A 22 4.00 -0.38 -2.52
CA GLY A 22 2.97 -0.30 -3.56
C GLY A 22 3.59 -0.07 -4.94
N VAL A 23 2.96 -0.58 -5.99
CA VAL A 23 3.48 -0.50 -7.36
C VAL A 23 3.67 0.96 -7.83
N SER A 24 2.81 1.88 -7.43
CA SER A 24 2.96 3.31 -7.68
C SER A 24 4.26 3.88 -7.10
N GLY A 25 4.74 3.33 -5.99
CA GLY A 25 6.03 3.66 -5.37
C GLY A 25 7.24 3.27 -6.21
N VAL A 26 7.13 2.20 -7.00
CA VAL A 26 8.18 1.78 -7.94
C VAL A 26 8.43 2.88 -8.96
N LYS A 27 7.36 3.45 -9.52
CA LYS A 27 7.42 4.57 -10.47
C LYS A 27 7.86 5.86 -9.78
N SER A 28 7.16 6.30 -8.75
CA SER A 28 7.39 7.62 -8.13
C SER A 28 8.78 7.78 -7.52
N ARG A 29 9.39 6.68 -7.08
CA ARG A 29 10.76 6.64 -6.52
C ARG A 29 11.80 6.13 -7.50
N LYS A 30 11.41 5.83 -8.75
CA LYS A 30 12.28 5.30 -9.82
C LYS A 30 13.06 4.05 -9.39
N LEU A 31 12.42 3.16 -8.64
CA LEU A 31 13.10 1.97 -8.10
C LEU A 31 13.64 1.04 -9.18
N TYR A 32 13.11 1.09 -10.39
CA TYR A 32 13.63 0.38 -11.56
C TYR A 32 15.07 0.76 -11.94
N GLN A 33 15.62 1.86 -11.41
CA GLN A 33 17.03 2.25 -11.62
C GLN A 33 17.99 1.50 -10.70
N VAL A 34 17.51 0.95 -9.60
CA VAL A 34 18.33 0.32 -8.55
C VAL A 34 17.91 -1.12 -8.24
N MET A 35 16.78 -1.56 -8.79
CA MET A 35 16.24 -2.92 -8.65
C MET A 35 15.89 -3.46 -10.03
N ASN A 36 16.11 -4.74 -10.25
CA ASN A 36 15.91 -5.38 -11.56
C ASN A 36 14.66 -6.28 -11.63
N THR A 37 14.01 -6.55 -10.51
CA THR A 37 12.88 -7.48 -10.46
C THR A 37 11.76 -6.94 -9.56
N LEU A 38 10.53 -7.05 -10.04
CA LEU A 38 9.30 -6.75 -9.34
C LEU A 38 8.43 -8.01 -9.29
N THR A 39 8.28 -8.60 -8.12
CA THR A 39 7.37 -9.73 -7.91
C THR A 39 5.99 -9.22 -7.49
N VAL A 40 4.97 -9.55 -8.28
CA VAL A 40 3.58 -9.14 -8.04
C VAL A 40 2.95 -10.13 -7.07
N THR A 41 2.83 -9.74 -5.82
CA THR A 41 2.29 -10.60 -4.76
C THR A 41 0.83 -10.28 -4.42
N ASN A 42 0.38 -9.05 -4.63
CA ASN A 42 -0.97 -8.56 -4.31
C ASN A 42 -1.43 -8.98 -2.89
N HIS A 43 -0.52 -8.94 -1.92
CA HIS A 43 -0.73 -9.47 -0.58
C HIS A 43 -1.28 -8.44 0.42
N GLY A 44 -1.39 -7.20 0.04
CA GLY A 44 -1.89 -6.14 0.91
C GLY A 44 -2.36 -4.95 0.11
N ASP A 45 -3.30 -4.22 0.68
CA ASP A 45 -3.73 -2.92 0.21
C ASP A 45 -2.97 -1.82 0.96
N ILE A 46 -2.61 -0.74 0.28
CA ILE A 46 -1.90 0.38 0.87
C ILE A 46 -2.84 1.57 0.89
N GLU A 47 -3.36 1.86 2.06
CA GLU A 47 -4.27 2.98 2.27
C GLU A 47 -3.50 4.24 2.70
N PHE A 48 -3.88 5.37 2.13
CA PHE A 48 -3.40 6.68 2.53
C PHE A 48 -4.51 7.44 3.25
N ILE A 49 -4.20 7.92 4.45
CA ILE A 49 -5.12 8.72 5.25
C ILE A 49 -4.56 10.14 5.33
N VAL A 50 -5.37 11.11 4.88
CA VAL A 50 -5.05 12.53 5.05
C VAL A 50 -5.57 12.98 6.40
N VAL A 51 -4.69 13.47 7.24
CA VAL A 51 -5.01 13.92 8.60
C VAL A 51 -4.72 15.41 8.78
N ALA A 52 -5.49 16.08 9.60
CA ALA A 52 -5.26 17.45 9.99
C ALA A 52 -5.01 17.54 11.51
N ASN A 53 -4.17 18.47 11.94
CA ASN A 53 -4.02 18.76 13.36
C ASN A 53 -5.30 19.40 13.91
N ASP A 54 -5.85 18.86 14.98
CA ASP A 54 -7.11 19.29 15.55
C ASP A 54 -7.09 20.76 16.02
N LYS A 55 -6.02 21.21 16.67
CA LYS A 55 -5.86 22.60 17.09
C LYS A 55 -5.84 23.56 15.90
N TRP A 56 -5.13 23.17 14.82
CA TRP A 56 -5.10 23.97 13.60
C TRP A 56 -6.50 24.00 12.96
N LEU A 57 -7.15 22.87 12.79
CA LEU A 57 -8.49 22.79 12.19
C LEU A 57 -9.53 23.60 12.98
N SER A 58 -9.44 23.53 14.32
CA SER A 58 -10.31 24.29 15.22
C SER A 58 -10.05 25.81 15.20
N SER A 59 -8.86 26.24 14.81
CA SER A 59 -8.53 27.66 14.66
C SER A 59 -9.13 28.32 13.42
N LEU A 60 -9.61 27.51 12.46
CA LEU A 60 -10.19 27.98 11.22
C LEU A 60 -11.65 28.42 11.41
N THR A 61 -12.09 29.34 10.57
CA THR A 61 -13.53 29.71 10.48
C THR A 61 -14.34 28.51 9.95
N GLN A 62 -15.64 28.51 10.21
CA GLN A 62 -16.53 27.45 9.69
C GLN A 62 -16.46 27.35 8.18
N LYS A 63 -16.46 28.48 7.46
CA LYS A 63 -16.34 28.53 6.00
C LYS A 63 -15.04 27.85 5.49
N GLN A 64 -13.93 28.03 6.20
CA GLN A 64 -12.67 27.39 5.84
C GLN A 64 -12.71 25.88 6.10
N ARG A 65 -13.28 25.44 7.22
CA ARG A 65 -13.47 24.01 7.51
C ARG A 65 -14.34 23.33 6.47
N ASP A 66 -15.46 23.96 6.09
CA ASP A 66 -16.36 23.43 5.06
C ASP A 66 -15.64 23.32 3.69
N ALA A 67 -14.86 24.33 3.33
CA ALA A 67 -14.06 24.29 2.09
C ALA A 67 -13.03 23.16 2.09
N ILE A 68 -12.34 22.91 3.22
CA ILE A 68 -11.41 21.79 3.35
C ILE A 68 -12.14 20.44 3.24
N ALA A 69 -13.29 20.31 3.89
CA ALA A 69 -14.10 19.09 3.85
C ALA A 69 -14.57 18.78 2.41
N GLU A 70 -15.01 19.77 1.67
CA GLU A 70 -15.41 19.58 0.27
C GLU A 70 -14.21 19.28 -0.63
N ALA A 71 -13.09 20.01 -0.46
CA ALA A 71 -11.86 19.72 -1.21
C ALA A 71 -11.35 18.29 -0.94
N SER A 72 -11.46 17.79 0.28
CA SER A 72 -11.06 16.43 0.63
C SER A 72 -11.85 15.38 -0.14
N LYS A 73 -13.17 15.56 -0.27
CA LYS A 73 -14.04 14.65 -1.04
C LYS A 73 -13.66 14.63 -2.54
N VAL A 74 -13.39 15.82 -3.09
CA VAL A 74 -12.97 15.94 -4.49
C VAL A 74 -11.63 15.26 -4.72
N ALA A 75 -10.66 15.48 -3.83
CA ALA A 75 -9.33 14.86 -3.92
C ALA A 75 -9.41 13.33 -3.77
N GLU A 76 -10.17 12.84 -2.77
CA GLU A 76 -10.38 11.40 -2.58
C GLU A 76 -10.98 10.75 -3.83
N LYS A 77 -12.04 11.35 -4.37
CA LYS A 77 -12.67 10.83 -5.59
C LYS A 77 -11.70 10.80 -6.76
N ALA A 78 -10.96 11.87 -7.00
CA ALA A 78 -10.01 11.96 -8.11
C ALA A 78 -8.93 10.87 -8.01
N VAL A 79 -8.38 10.62 -6.81
CA VAL A 79 -7.39 9.56 -6.61
C VAL A 79 -7.99 8.18 -6.84
N ARG A 80 -9.18 7.89 -6.30
CA ARG A 80 -9.84 6.59 -6.49
C ARG A 80 -10.17 6.32 -7.96
N ASP A 81 -10.65 7.33 -8.68
CA ASP A 81 -11.02 7.19 -10.09
C ASP A 81 -9.80 6.91 -10.98
N ASP A 82 -8.62 7.43 -10.63
CA ASP A 82 -7.40 7.29 -11.45
C ASP A 82 -6.46 6.17 -10.99
N MET A 83 -6.72 5.52 -9.89
CA MET A 83 -5.78 4.58 -9.27
C MET A 83 -5.40 3.42 -10.19
N ALA A 84 -6.36 2.87 -10.94
CA ALA A 84 -6.09 1.81 -11.91
C ALA A 84 -5.12 2.25 -13.02
N ASN A 85 -5.23 3.50 -13.49
CA ASN A 85 -4.33 4.07 -14.50
C ASN A 85 -2.94 4.32 -13.91
N ILE A 86 -2.87 4.80 -12.67
CA ILE A 86 -1.61 5.03 -11.94
C ILE A 86 -0.83 3.72 -11.81
N GLU A 87 -1.49 2.65 -11.41
CA GLU A 87 -0.86 1.33 -11.27
C GLU A 87 -0.44 0.74 -12.62
N ALA A 88 -1.31 0.76 -13.62
CA ALA A 88 -0.99 0.30 -14.97
C ALA A 88 0.21 1.06 -15.55
N GLY A 89 0.24 2.39 -15.34
CA GLY A 89 1.36 3.25 -15.74
C GLY A 89 2.66 2.91 -15.01
N ALA A 90 2.59 2.53 -13.75
CA ALA A 90 3.76 2.12 -12.97
C ALA A 90 4.36 0.79 -13.46
N TYR A 91 3.54 -0.21 -13.73
CA TYR A 91 4.00 -1.47 -14.34
C TYR A 91 4.61 -1.25 -15.73
N LYS A 92 3.95 -0.43 -16.56
CA LYS A 92 4.46 -0.10 -17.89
C LYS A 92 5.84 0.53 -17.81
N GLU A 93 6.02 1.56 -16.99
CA GLU A 93 7.28 2.28 -16.84
C GLU A 93 8.38 1.37 -16.28
N ALA A 94 8.08 0.53 -15.29
CA ALA A 94 9.03 -0.44 -14.76
C ALA A 94 9.52 -1.40 -15.86
N LYS A 95 8.62 -1.93 -16.68
CA LYS A 95 8.95 -2.82 -17.79
C LYS A 95 9.77 -2.12 -18.88
N GLU A 96 9.40 -0.89 -19.27
CA GLU A 96 10.11 -0.10 -20.27
C GLU A 96 11.54 0.25 -19.83
N ASN A 97 11.79 0.32 -18.52
CA ASN A 97 13.13 0.52 -17.94
C ASN A 97 13.86 -0.80 -17.63
N GLY A 98 13.41 -1.92 -18.19
CA GLY A 98 14.12 -3.20 -18.12
C GLY A 98 13.88 -4.01 -16.85
N MET A 99 12.93 -3.63 -16.00
CA MET A 99 12.58 -4.40 -14.81
C MET A 99 11.85 -5.68 -15.19
N ASN A 100 12.28 -6.82 -14.66
CA ASN A 100 11.60 -8.10 -14.82
C ASN A 100 10.37 -8.15 -13.91
N ILE A 101 9.16 -8.32 -14.50
CA ILE A 101 7.93 -8.42 -13.74
C ILE A 101 7.54 -9.88 -13.63
N VAL A 102 7.58 -10.41 -12.41
CA VAL A 102 7.25 -11.80 -12.07
C VAL A 102 5.85 -11.89 -11.51
N ASN A 103 4.98 -12.60 -12.19
CA ASN A 103 3.65 -12.94 -11.69
C ASN A 103 3.68 -14.31 -11.03
N LEU A 104 3.15 -14.38 -9.81
CA LEU A 104 3.11 -15.63 -9.06
C LEU A 104 2.03 -16.57 -9.60
N SER A 105 2.34 -17.85 -9.65
CA SER A 105 1.35 -18.91 -9.89
C SER A 105 0.41 -19.07 -8.68
N SER A 106 -0.74 -19.69 -8.90
CA SER A 106 -1.70 -19.98 -7.82
C SER A 106 -1.10 -20.84 -6.71
N SER A 107 -0.16 -21.75 -7.03
CA SER A 107 0.54 -22.57 -6.05
C SER A 107 1.50 -21.76 -5.19
N GLU A 108 2.23 -20.80 -5.78
CA GLU A 108 3.12 -19.90 -5.04
C GLU A 108 2.35 -18.96 -4.12
N VAL A 109 1.24 -18.37 -4.61
CA VAL A 109 0.33 -17.57 -3.78
C VAL A 109 -0.20 -18.40 -2.60
N SER A 110 -0.62 -19.65 -2.85
CA SER A 110 -1.10 -20.55 -1.79
C SER A 110 -0.01 -20.88 -0.77
N ALA A 111 1.23 -21.09 -1.22
CA ALA A 111 2.37 -21.33 -0.34
C ALA A 111 2.68 -20.10 0.55
N LEU A 112 2.65 -18.88 -0.03
CA LEU A 112 2.82 -17.63 0.75
C LEU A 112 1.70 -17.42 1.77
N LYS A 113 0.44 -17.64 1.39
CA LYS A 113 -0.69 -17.58 2.32
C LYS A 113 -0.55 -18.55 3.47
N LYS A 114 -0.12 -19.79 3.19
CA LYS A 114 0.13 -20.80 4.22
C LYS A 114 1.28 -20.38 5.15
N ALA A 115 2.36 -19.87 4.60
CA ALA A 115 3.52 -19.43 5.40
C ALA A 115 3.20 -18.24 6.31
N SER A 116 2.24 -17.39 5.92
CA SER A 116 1.83 -16.20 6.70
C SER A 116 0.56 -16.42 7.56
N SER A 117 0.01 -17.62 7.62
CA SER A 117 -1.25 -17.87 8.34
C SER A 117 -1.21 -17.46 9.81
N SER A 118 -0.09 -17.67 10.51
CA SER A 118 0.09 -17.27 11.90
C SER A 118 -0.06 -15.77 12.16
N VAL A 119 0.14 -14.93 11.14
CA VAL A 119 -0.06 -13.48 11.25
C VAL A 119 -1.54 -13.14 11.45
N ILE A 120 -2.42 -13.89 10.78
CA ILE A 120 -3.87 -13.74 10.93
C ILE A 120 -4.31 -14.16 12.33
N ASP A 121 -3.78 -15.27 12.83
CA ASP A 121 -4.09 -15.77 14.18
C ASP A 121 -3.63 -14.78 15.26
N ASP A 122 -2.42 -14.22 15.11
CA ASP A 122 -1.89 -13.18 15.99
C ASP A 122 -2.74 -11.91 15.95
N TYR A 123 -3.15 -11.47 14.77
CA TYR A 123 -4.04 -10.31 14.58
C TYR A 123 -5.38 -10.52 15.29
N ILE A 124 -6.03 -11.67 15.07
CA ILE A 124 -7.29 -12.00 15.74
C ILE A 124 -7.10 -12.00 17.26
N SER A 125 -6.04 -12.62 17.75
CA SER A 125 -5.73 -12.68 19.20
C SER A 125 -5.60 -11.29 19.81
N ARG A 126 -4.88 -10.38 19.15
CA ARG A 126 -4.64 -8.98 19.62
C ARG A 126 -5.88 -8.09 19.54
N THR A 127 -6.85 -8.44 18.72
CA THR A 127 -8.05 -7.62 18.44
C THR A 127 -9.32 -8.19 19.08
N GLY A 128 -9.19 -8.88 20.18
CA GLY A 128 -10.30 -9.37 21.01
C GLY A 128 -10.61 -10.86 20.86
N GLY A 129 -9.74 -11.62 20.18
CA GLY A 129 -9.89 -13.06 20.02
C GLY A 129 -11.05 -13.45 19.09
N SER A 130 -11.51 -14.70 19.23
CA SER A 130 -12.65 -15.22 18.47
C SER A 130 -13.92 -14.41 18.75
N GLY A 131 -14.58 -13.93 17.70
CA GLY A 131 -15.74 -13.03 17.76
C GLY A 131 -15.40 -11.56 17.98
N GLY A 132 -14.14 -11.21 18.20
CA GLY A 132 -13.66 -9.85 18.28
C GLY A 132 -13.66 -9.13 16.92
N VAL A 133 -13.27 -7.85 16.92
CA VAL A 133 -13.30 -7.02 15.70
C VAL A 133 -12.41 -7.61 14.59
N GLY A 134 -11.21 -8.08 14.94
CA GLY A 134 -10.30 -8.68 13.95
C GLY A 134 -10.85 -9.96 13.33
N ASP A 135 -11.44 -10.84 14.11
CA ASP A 135 -12.08 -12.06 13.62
C ASP A 135 -13.27 -11.75 12.68
N GLN A 136 -14.07 -10.74 13.02
CA GLN A 136 -15.17 -10.29 12.17
C GLN A 136 -14.66 -9.71 10.84
N LEU A 137 -13.58 -8.92 10.85
CA LEU A 137 -12.97 -8.36 9.65
C LEU A 137 -12.37 -9.44 8.75
N VAL A 138 -11.64 -10.40 9.31
CA VAL A 138 -11.08 -11.52 8.56
C VAL A 138 -12.19 -12.37 7.92
N LYS A 139 -13.27 -12.65 8.65
CA LYS A 139 -14.43 -13.38 8.11
C LYS A 139 -15.15 -12.58 7.00
N ALA A 140 -15.20 -11.27 7.10
CA ALA A 140 -15.78 -10.43 6.06
C ALA A 140 -14.90 -10.44 4.79
N ALA A 141 -13.60 -10.27 4.95
CA ALA A 141 -12.64 -10.30 3.83
C ALA A 141 -12.64 -11.63 3.07
N ASN A 142 -12.80 -12.74 3.76
CA ASN A 142 -12.84 -14.08 3.14
C ASN A 142 -14.15 -14.37 2.36
N LYS A 143 -15.12 -13.47 2.37
CA LYS A 143 -16.37 -13.59 1.60
C LYS A 143 -16.34 -12.84 0.26
N LEU A 144 -15.31 -12.03 0.05
CA LEU A 144 -15.07 -11.28 -1.20
C LEU A 144 -14.28 -12.13 -2.20
#